data_c959ec9e951a31ca9c0be644dc7f341c
#
_entry.id   c959ec9e951a31ca9c0be644dc7f341c
#
_cell.length_a   1.000
_cell.length_b   1.000
_cell.length_c   1.000
_cell.angle_alpha   90.00
_cell.angle_beta   90.00
_cell.angle_gamma   90.00
#
_symmetry.space_group_name_H-M   'P 1'
#
loop_
_entity.id
_entity.type
_entity.pdbx_description
1 polymer ?
#
loop_
_entity_poly.entity_id
_entity_poly.type
_entity_poly.pdbx_seq_one_letter_code
_entity_poly.pdbx_strand_id
1 'polypeptide(L)'
;MTISLDTMLRHMKWANQQIFSHISQLPDEALNSFVTKSDWQVSQILMHIVGAADKLVFRLNQRPFSQVSKPQTMQDVKELAKKLAKYDDELIELGKLSDQIIEINREGEISHWQASTILSQAVHHVIEHRCQAVTALEFKGFKAPDLDDYDVWGYELSTK
;
A
#
# COMPACT_ATOMS: atom_id res chain seq x y z
N MET A 1 14.60 -0.54 -23.45
CA MET A 1 13.58 0.35 -22.84
C MET A 1 13.11 -0.36 -21.58
N THR A 2 13.13 0.29 -20.44
CA THR A 2 12.73 -0.27 -19.14
C THR A 2 11.68 0.64 -18.50
N ILE A 3 10.74 0.05 -17.76
CA ILE A 3 9.81 0.84 -16.94
C ILE A 3 10.59 1.49 -15.80
N SER A 4 10.36 2.78 -15.54
CA SER A 4 11.08 3.50 -14.48
C SER A 4 10.48 3.21 -13.10
N LEU A 5 11.29 3.35 -12.04
CA LEU A 5 10.80 3.27 -10.66
C LEU A 5 9.74 4.35 -10.38
N ASP A 6 9.89 5.56 -10.95
CA ASP A 6 8.87 6.63 -10.85
C ASP A 6 7.52 6.18 -11.42
N THR A 7 7.52 5.54 -12.60
CA THR A 7 6.29 4.99 -13.19
C THR A 7 5.65 3.93 -12.30
N MET A 8 6.47 3.04 -11.71
CA MET A 8 5.98 2.00 -10.80
C MET A 8 5.37 2.57 -9.52
N LEU A 9 5.99 3.58 -8.93
CA LEU A 9 5.47 4.26 -7.74
C LEU A 9 4.17 5.03 -8.03
N ARG A 10 4.05 5.67 -9.18
CA ARG A 10 2.83 6.36 -9.61
C ARG A 10 1.70 5.39 -9.89
N HIS A 11 1.97 4.28 -10.57
CA HIS A 11 1.01 3.19 -10.74
C HIS A 11 0.55 2.65 -9.36
N MET A 12 1.49 2.39 -8.45
CA MET A 12 1.19 1.94 -7.09
C MET A 12 0.20 2.88 -6.39
N LYS A 13 0.47 4.19 -6.40
CA LYS A 13 -0.41 5.22 -5.82
C LYS A 13 -1.79 5.19 -6.46
N TRP A 14 -1.86 5.21 -7.79
CA TRP A 14 -3.13 5.20 -8.53
C TRP A 14 -3.97 3.97 -8.17
N ALA A 15 -3.39 2.78 -8.24
CA ALA A 15 -4.08 1.54 -7.91
C ALA A 15 -4.50 1.48 -6.44
N ASN A 16 -3.68 1.99 -5.50
CA ASN A 16 -4.06 2.11 -4.09
C ASN A 16 -5.32 2.96 -3.93
N GLN A 17 -5.38 4.11 -4.58
CA GLN A 17 -6.54 5.01 -4.50
C GLN A 17 -7.80 4.35 -5.04
N GLN A 18 -7.72 3.67 -6.20
CA GLN A 18 -8.87 3.00 -6.81
C GLN A 18 -9.40 1.88 -5.92
N ILE A 19 -8.50 1.01 -5.43
CA ILE A 19 -8.88 -0.16 -4.63
C ILE A 19 -9.44 0.27 -3.28
N PHE A 20 -8.82 1.21 -2.57
CA PHE A 20 -9.36 1.73 -1.31
C PHE A 20 -10.70 2.45 -1.51
N SER A 21 -10.87 3.20 -2.60
CA SER A 21 -12.15 3.82 -2.97
C SER A 21 -13.23 2.77 -3.15
N HIS A 22 -12.97 1.70 -3.91
CA HIS A 22 -13.91 0.60 -4.12
C HIS A 22 -14.29 -0.07 -2.79
N ILE A 23 -13.30 -0.48 -2.00
CA ILE A 23 -13.54 -1.12 -0.70
C ILE A 23 -14.36 -0.23 0.22
N SER A 24 -14.12 1.09 0.23
CA SER A 24 -14.83 2.05 1.08
C SER A 24 -16.33 2.21 0.75
N GLN A 25 -16.81 1.60 -0.33
CA GLN A 25 -18.22 1.59 -0.73
C GLN A 25 -18.95 0.31 -0.28
N LEU A 26 -18.23 -0.66 0.25
CA LEU A 26 -18.80 -1.89 0.79
C LEU A 26 -19.43 -1.64 2.17
N PRO A 27 -20.28 -2.54 2.68
CA PRO A 27 -20.78 -2.45 4.05
C PRO A 27 -19.64 -2.73 5.06
N ASP A 28 -19.77 -2.20 6.29
CA ASP A 28 -18.72 -2.29 7.32
C ASP A 28 -18.35 -3.75 7.67
N GLU A 29 -19.29 -4.69 7.53
CA GLU A 29 -19.07 -6.12 7.75
C GLU A 29 -17.98 -6.71 6.85
N ALA A 30 -17.75 -6.12 5.67
CA ALA A 30 -16.69 -6.54 4.75
C ALA A 30 -15.29 -6.43 5.37
N LEU A 31 -15.09 -5.53 6.34
CA LEU A 31 -13.84 -5.38 7.08
C LEU A 31 -13.44 -6.63 7.89
N ASN A 32 -14.39 -7.48 8.22
CA ASN A 32 -14.17 -8.72 8.96
C ASN A 32 -13.85 -9.93 8.07
N SER A 33 -13.77 -9.73 6.75
CA SER A 33 -13.47 -10.79 5.78
C SER A 33 -12.05 -11.31 5.95
N PHE A 34 -11.89 -12.64 5.90
CA PHE A 34 -10.58 -13.32 5.91
C PHE A 34 -10.71 -14.66 5.18
N VAL A 35 -9.59 -15.23 4.72
CA VAL A 35 -9.58 -16.55 4.06
C VAL A 35 -9.30 -17.64 5.09
N THR A 36 -8.11 -17.67 5.70
CA THR A 36 -7.68 -18.76 6.59
C THR A 36 -7.43 -18.30 8.02
N LYS A 37 -6.86 -17.12 8.21
CA LYS A 37 -6.47 -16.59 9.53
C LYS A 37 -7.45 -15.51 9.96
N SER A 38 -8.20 -15.75 11.02
CA SER A 38 -9.21 -14.82 11.55
C SER A 38 -8.63 -13.51 12.12
N ASP A 39 -7.35 -13.45 12.40
CA ASP A 39 -6.61 -12.25 12.80
C ASP A 39 -6.04 -11.45 11.61
N TRP A 40 -6.09 -12.03 10.38
CA TRP A 40 -5.66 -11.40 9.14
C TRP A 40 -6.87 -11.00 8.28
N GLN A 41 -7.73 -10.17 8.85
CA GLN A 41 -8.93 -9.64 8.23
C GLN A 41 -8.59 -8.49 7.25
N VAL A 42 -9.52 -8.15 6.37
CA VAL A 42 -9.41 -6.99 5.46
C VAL A 42 -9.03 -5.73 6.23
N SER A 43 -9.67 -5.45 7.37
CA SER A 43 -9.33 -4.31 8.23
C SER A 43 -7.87 -4.33 8.70
N GLN A 44 -7.33 -5.50 9.04
CA GLN A 44 -5.94 -5.66 9.44
C GLN A 44 -4.99 -5.47 8.25
N ILE A 45 -5.37 -6.00 7.10
CA ILE A 45 -4.58 -5.87 5.86
C ILE A 45 -4.48 -4.41 5.43
N LEU A 46 -5.60 -3.67 5.41
CA LEU A 46 -5.62 -2.25 5.05
C LEU A 46 -4.77 -1.41 6.01
N MET A 47 -4.89 -1.65 7.32
CA MET A 47 -4.03 -1.00 8.33
C MET A 47 -2.54 -1.31 8.06
N HIS A 48 -2.23 -2.58 7.72
CA HIS A 48 -0.86 -3.02 7.46
C HIS A 48 -0.27 -2.34 6.21
N ILE A 49 -1.03 -2.22 5.13
CA ILE A 49 -0.62 -1.50 3.91
C ILE A 49 -0.20 -0.05 4.27
N VAL A 50 -1.06 0.68 4.96
CA VAL A 50 -0.83 2.08 5.30
C VAL A 50 0.34 2.24 6.29
N GLY A 51 0.40 1.37 7.31
CA GLY A 51 1.49 1.38 8.29
C GLY A 51 2.84 0.99 7.69
N ALA A 52 2.86 0.11 6.68
CA ALA A 52 4.08 -0.23 5.97
C ALA A 52 4.59 0.94 5.12
N ALA A 53 3.69 1.62 4.38
CA ALA A 53 4.04 2.81 3.60
C ALA A 53 4.67 3.89 4.50
N ASP A 54 4.07 4.18 5.65
CA ASP A 54 4.58 5.13 6.64
C ASP A 54 5.98 4.74 7.16
N LYS A 55 6.19 3.44 7.49
CA LYS A 55 7.49 2.93 7.93
C LYS A 55 8.57 3.02 6.84
N LEU A 56 8.22 2.82 5.57
CA LEU A 56 9.16 2.95 4.47
C LEU A 56 9.57 4.40 4.26
N VAL A 57 8.63 5.35 4.33
CA VAL A 57 8.94 6.79 4.32
C VAL A 57 9.83 7.16 5.50
N PHE A 58 9.51 6.67 6.73
CA PHE A 58 10.37 6.88 7.90
C PHE A 58 11.81 6.40 7.67
N ARG A 59 11.99 5.22 7.07
CA ARG A 59 13.33 4.66 6.81
C ARG A 59 14.13 5.49 5.81
N LEU A 60 13.45 6.05 4.81
CA LEU A 60 14.10 6.79 3.74
C LEU A 60 14.46 8.23 4.12
N ASN A 61 13.65 8.92 4.93
CA ASN A 61 13.85 10.33 5.29
C ASN A 61 13.95 10.59 6.80
N GLN A 62 13.92 9.53 7.63
CA GLN A 62 14.09 9.56 9.09
C GLN A 62 13.06 10.43 9.83
N ARG A 63 11.94 10.79 9.19
CA ARG A 63 10.86 11.47 9.89
C ARG A 63 10.15 10.49 10.85
N PRO A 64 9.57 10.98 11.97
CA PRO A 64 8.77 10.11 12.83
C PRO A 64 7.64 9.43 12.05
N PHE A 65 7.39 8.15 12.29
CA PHE A 65 6.22 7.47 11.75
C PHE A 65 5.01 7.68 12.66
N SER A 66 3.82 7.62 12.04
CA SER A 66 2.56 7.83 12.72
C SER A 66 1.98 6.52 13.22
N GLN A 67 1.17 6.58 14.25
CA GLN A 67 0.34 5.43 14.60
C GLN A 67 -0.81 5.30 13.59
N VAL A 68 -0.94 4.11 12.99
CA VAL A 68 -2.04 3.74 12.10
C VAL A 68 -2.97 2.79 12.85
N SER A 69 -4.24 3.16 12.99
CA SER A 69 -5.23 2.35 13.69
C SER A 69 -5.96 1.42 12.72
N LYS A 70 -6.39 0.26 13.21
CA LYS A 70 -7.23 -0.67 12.46
C LYS A 70 -8.60 -0.06 12.21
N PRO A 71 -9.08 0.02 10.94
CA PRO A 71 -10.39 0.58 10.61
C PRO A 71 -11.52 -0.28 11.17
N GLN A 72 -12.54 0.37 11.71
CA GLN A 72 -13.75 -0.27 12.24
C GLN A 72 -14.96 -0.02 11.33
N THR A 73 -14.90 1.05 10.51
CA THR A 73 -15.95 1.47 9.60
C THR A 73 -15.37 1.80 8.22
N MET A 74 -16.21 1.87 7.20
CA MET A 74 -15.80 2.32 5.88
C MET A 74 -15.42 3.80 5.86
N GLN A 75 -15.88 4.61 6.81
CA GLN A 75 -15.38 5.97 6.98
C GLN A 75 -13.90 5.97 7.42
N ASP A 76 -13.50 5.05 8.31
CA ASP A 76 -12.09 4.89 8.70
C ASP A 76 -11.23 4.46 7.52
N VAL A 77 -11.77 3.62 6.60
CA VAL A 77 -11.07 3.23 5.36
C VAL A 77 -10.79 4.46 4.48
N LYS A 78 -11.75 5.39 4.36
CA LYS A 78 -11.54 6.65 3.63
C LYS A 78 -10.45 7.51 4.25
N GLU A 79 -10.36 7.55 5.57
CA GLU A 79 -9.28 8.28 6.25
C GLU A 79 -7.92 7.58 6.08
N LEU A 80 -7.89 6.24 6.09
CA LEU A 80 -6.69 5.48 5.75
C LEU A 80 -6.24 5.73 4.31
N ALA A 81 -7.17 5.77 3.36
CA ALA A 81 -6.88 6.08 1.95
C ALA A 81 -6.19 7.45 1.79
N LYS A 82 -6.66 8.48 2.52
CA LYS A 82 -6.03 9.81 2.52
C LYS A 82 -4.61 9.78 3.08
N LYS A 83 -4.39 9.04 4.17
CA LYS A 83 -3.03 8.86 4.74
C LYS A 83 -2.12 8.14 3.75
N LEU A 84 -2.61 7.04 3.14
CA LEU A 84 -1.85 6.28 2.16
C LEU A 84 -1.45 7.15 0.96
N ALA A 85 -2.41 7.94 0.42
CA ALA A 85 -2.13 8.85 -0.69
C ALA A 85 -1.00 9.83 -0.39
N LYS A 86 -0.93 10.35 0.86
CA LYS A 86 0.15 11.21 1.30
C LYS A 86 1.48 10.49 1.36
N TYR A 87 1.51 9.26 1.91
CA TYR A 87 2.74 8.47 1.98
C TYR A 87 3.23 8.03 0.60
N ASP A 88 2.31 7.68 -0.30
CA ASP A 88 2.64 7.36 -1.69
C ASP A 88 3.26 8.58 -2.39
N ASP A 89 2.76 9.81 -2.15
CA ASP A 89 3.37 11.04 -2.66
C ASP A 89 4.80 11.24 -2.11
N GLU A 90 5.00 11.02 -0.82
CA GLU A 90 6.33 11.09 -0.21
C GLU A 90 7.29 10.05 -0.82
N LEU A 91 6.83 8.82 -1.07
CA LEU A 91 7.64 7.78 -1.72
C LEU A 91 8.00 8.15 -3.17
N ILE A 92 7.08 8.75 -3.92
CA ILE A 92 7.33 9.25 -5.28
C ILE A 92 8.41 10.35 -5.25
N GLU A 93 8.32 11.31 -4.34
CA GLU A 93 9.32 12.37 -4.22
C GLU A 93 10.70 11.82 -3.80
N LEU A 94 10.74 10.86 -2.88
CA LEU A 94 11.96 10.18 -2.47
C LEU A 94 12.58 9.36 -3.62
N GLY A 95 11.75 8.81 -4.51
CA GLY A 95 12.21 8.09 -5.71
C GLY A 95 12.90 8.97 -6.77
N LYS A 96 12.81 10.30 -6.66
CA LYS A 96 13.52 11.25 -7.54
C LYS A 96 14.94 11.58 -7.07
N LEU A 97 15.26 11.22 -5.83
CA LEU A 97 16.58 11.48 -5.26
C LEU A 97 17.62 10.49 -5.82
N SER A 98 18.88 10.85 -5.71
CA SER A 98 19.97 9.93 -6.03
C SER A 98 19.89 8.70 -5.15
N ASP A 99 20.16 7.52 -5.75
CA ASP A 99 20.21 6.28 -5.00
C ASP A 99 21.34 6.33 -3.95
N GLN A 100 21.00 6.03 -2.71
CA GLN A 100 21.91 6.07 -1.57
C GLN A 100 21.73 4.86 -0.68
N ILE A 101 22.76 4.56 0.11
CA ILE A 101 22.69 3.49 1.11
C ILE A 101 21.97 4.01 2.34
N ILE A 102 20.94 3.30 2.76
CA ILE A 102 20.13 3.55 3.96
C ILE A 102 20.52 2.52 5.02
N GLU A 103 20.94 2.99 6.18
CA GLU A 103 21.13 2.15 7.35
C GLU A 103 19.80 1.91 8.05
N ILE A 104 19.49 0.65 8.32
CA ILE A 104 18.30 0.26 9.08
C ILE A 104 18.74 -0.53 10.30
N ASN A 105 18.44 0.00 11.49
CA ASN A 105 18.61 -0.72 12.75
C ASN A 105 17.29 -1.37 13.15
N ARG A 106 17.29 -2.69 13.34
CA ARG A 106 16.16 -3.46 13.87
C ARG A 106 16.63 -4.19 15.11
N GLU A 107 16.25 -3.69 16.28
CA GLU A 107 16.52 -4.33 17.57
C GLU A 107 18.01 -4.63 17.81
N GLY A 108 18.89 -3.76 17.31
CA GLY A 108 20.33 -3.90 17.40
C GLY A 108 21.01 -4.55 16.19
N GLU A 109 20.25 -5.15 15.29
CA GLU A 109 20.76 -5.64 14.00
C GLU A 109 20.78 -4.52 12.97
N ILE A 110 21.99 -4.16 12.51
CA ILE A 110 22.21 -3.13 11.51
C ILE A 110 22.29 -3.78 10.13
N SER A 111 21.51 -3.25 9.20
CA SER A 111 21.53 -3.64 7.79
C SER A 111 21.60 -2.41 6.89
N HIS A 112 22.15 -2.57 5.69
CA HIS A 112 22.35 -1.50 4.72
C HIS A 112 21.66 -1.87 3.41
N TRP A 113 20.82 -0.98 2.91
CA TRP A 113 20.02 -1.19 1.70
C TRP A 113 20.10 0.02 0.77
N GLN A 114 20.10 -0.21 -0.53
CA GLN A 114 19.88 0.86 -1.47
C GLN A 114 18.47 1.46 -1.29
N ALA A 115 18.34 2.78 -1.40
CA ALA A 115 17.03 3.46 -1.34
C ALA A 115 16.08 2.92 -2.41
N SER A 116 16.59 2.64 -3.61
CA SER A 116 15.82 2.02 -4.70
C SER A 116 15.29 0.62 -4.35
N THR A 117 16.02 -0.17 -3.57
CA THR A 117 15.56 -1.47 -3.06
C THR A 117 14.38 -1.29 -2.11
N ILE A 118 14.45 -0.30 -1.21
CA ILE A 118 13.36 0.00 -0.26
C ILE A 118 12.11 0.48 -1.00
N LEU A 119 12.28 1.33 -2.00
CA LEU A 119 11.18 1.83 -2.84
C LEU A 119 10.56 0.72 -3.71
N SER A 120 11.38 -0.16 -4.27
CA SER A 120 10.88 -1.35 -4.99
C SER A 120 10.08 -2.27 -4.06
N GLN A 121 10.56 -2.46 -2.83
CA GLN A 121 9.82 -3.23 -1.81
C GLN A 121 8.45 -2.61 -1.51
N ALA A 122 8.31 -1.28 -1.53
CA ALA A 122 7.00 -0.64 -1.34
C ALA A 122 5.99 -1.10 -2.39
N VAL A 123 6.41 -1.14 -3.67
CA VAL A 123 5.55 -1.58 -4.78
C VAL A 123 5.15 -3.05 -4.62
N HIS A 124 6.11 -3.94 -4.41
CA HIS A 124 5.84 -5.38 -4.31
C HIS A 124 4.97 -5.71 -3.08
N HIS A 125 5.30 -5.15 -1.93
CA HIS A 125 4.57 -5.38 -0.68
C HIS A 125 3.08 -5.00 -0.79
N VAL A 126 2.77 -3.85 -1.39
CA VAL A 126 1.38 -3.42 -1.49
C VAL A 126 0.59 -4.27 -2.49
N ILE A 127 1.20 -4.74 -3.58
CA ILE A 127 0.58 -5.65 -4.55
C ILE A 127 0.14 -6.94 -3.84
N GLU A 128 1.04 -7.55 -3.05
CA GLU A 128 0.75 -8.77 -2.29
C GLU A 128 -0.45 -8.59 -1.35
N HIS A 129 -0.48 -7.49 -0.62
CA HIS A 129 -1.54 -7.26 0.36
C HIS A 129 -2.86 -6.80 -0.27
N ARG A 130 -2.84 -6.09 -1.39
CA ARG A 130 -4.06 -5.82 -2.17
C ARG A 130 -4.70 -7.12 -2.65
N CYS A 131 -3.90 -8.04 -3.18
CA CYS A 131 -4.37 -9.37 -3.60
C CYS A 131 -5.02 -10.12 -2.42
N GLN A 132 -4.39 -10.12 -1.25
CA GLN A 132 -4.94 -10.77 -0.05
C GLN A 132 -6.28 -10.14 0.39
N ALA A 133 -6.40 -8.81 0.37
CA ALA A 133 -7.64 -8.13 0.74
C ALA A 133 -8.78 -8.45 -0.23
N VAL A 134 -8.50 -8.40 -1.54
CA VAL A 134 -9.48 -8.73 -2.59
C VAL A 134 -9.92 -10.19 -2.47
N THR A 135 -8.99 -11.14 -2.36
CA THR A 135 -9.31 -12.55 -2.18
C THR A 135 -10.17 -12.81 -0.93
N ALA A 136 -9.90 -12.09 0.16
CA ALA A 136 -10.71 -12.24 1.39
C ALA A 136 -12.15 -11.72 1.21
N LEU A 137 -12.32 -10.62 0.47
CA LEU A 137 -13.64 -10.08 0.13
C LEU A 137 -14.42 -11.05 -0.75
N GLU A 138 -13.82 -11.55 -1.82
CA GLU A 138 -14.42 -12.53 -2.75
C GLU A 138 -14.81 -13.82 -2.02
N PHE A 139 -13.92 -14.34 -1.18
CA PHE A 139 -14.17 -15.56 -0.40
C PHE A 139 -15.40 -15.43 0.51
N LYS A 140 -15.71 -14.22 0.97
CA LYS A 140 -16.90 -13.92 1.78
C LYS A 140 -18.11 -13.46 0.96
N GLY A 141 -18.00 -13.43 -0.38
CA GLY A 141 -19.11 -13.11 -1.29
C GLY A 141 -19.37 -11.61 -1.45
N PHE A 142 -18.45 -10.74 -1.03
CA PHE A 142 -18.54 -9.31 -1.33
C PHE A 142 -18.09 -9.03 -2.76
N LYS A 143 -18.65 -7.97 -3.36
CA LYS A 143 -18.21 -7.49 -4.68
C LYS A 143 -16.84 -6.82 -4.53
N ALA A 144 -15.79 -7.58 -4.72
CA ALA A 144 -14.42 -7.08 -4.67
C ALA A 144 -14.05 -6.31 -5.97
N PRO A 145 -13.03 -5.42 -5.91
CA PRO A 145 -12.47 -4.82 -7.13
C PRO A 145 -11.77 -5.90 -7.97
N ASP A 146 -11.93 -5.83 -9.29
CA ASP A 146 -11.13 -6.63 -10.20
C ASP A 146 -9.72 -6.04 -10.29
N LEU A 147 -8.71 -6.83 -9.95
CA LEU A 147 -7.33 -6.34 -9.94
C LEU A 147 -6.76 -6.11 -11.34
N ASP A 148 -7.30 -6.76 -12.36
CA ASP A 148 -6.89 -6.57 -13.75
C ASP A 148 -7.25 -5.17 -14.27
N ASP A 149 -8.29 -4.53 -13.71
CA ASP A 149 -8.65 -3.14 -14.01
C ASP A 149 -7.60 -2.13 -13.48
N TYR A 150 -6.74 -2.56 -12.55
CA TYR A 150 -5.76 -1.71 -11.84
C TYR A 150 -4.31 -2.13 -12.08
N ASP A 151 -4.07 -2.80 -13.19
CA ASP A 151 -2.73 -3.18 -13.63
C ASP A 151 -1.96 -2.00 -14.27
N VAL A 152 -0.74 -2.25 -14.71
CA VAL A 152 0.12 -1.21 -15.33
C VAL A 152 -0.47 -0.72 -16.65
N TRP A 153 -1.19 -1.56 -17.40
CA TRP A 153 -1.83 -1.18 -18.66
C TRP A 153 -3.02 -0.27 -18.41
N GLY A 154 -3.86 -0.59 -17.41
CA GLY A 154 -4.97 0.25 -16.97
C GLY A 154 -4.49 1.63 -16.52
N TYR A 155 -3.38 1.68 -15.79
CA TYR A 155 -2.74 2.94 -15.40
C TYR A 155 -2.29 3.75 -16.63
N GLU A 156 -1.58 3.13 -17.58
CA GLU A 156 -1.12 3.83 -18.79
C GLU A 156 -2.30 4.39 -19.60
N LEU A 157 -3.40 3.65 -19.70
CA LEU A 157 -4.62 4.14 -20.37
C LEU A 157 -5.27 5.31 -19.63
N SER A 158 -5.23 5.33 -18.29
CA SER A 158 -5.82 6.40 -17.46
C SER A 158 -5.05 7.72 -17.52
N THR A 159 -3.83 7.72 -18.05
CA THR A 159 -2.94 8.90 -18.14
C THR A 159 -2.83 9.48 -19.55
N LYS A 160 -3.51 8.90 -20.53
CA LYS A 160 -3.62 9.38 -21.90
C LYS A 160 -4.83 10.28 -22.08
#